data_2f8c68045dd4f30514628be103d6b267
#
_entry.id   2f8c68045dd4f30514628be103d6b267
#
_cell.length_a   1.000
_cell.length_b   1.000
_cell.length_c   1.000
_cell.angle_alpha   90.00
_cell.angle_beta   90.00
_cell.angle_gamma   90.00
#
_symmetry.space_group_name_H-M   'P 1'
#
loop_
_entity.id
_entity.type
_entity.pdbx_description
1 polymer ?
#
loop_
_entity_poly.entity_id
_entity_poly.type
_entity_poly.pdbx_seq_one_letter_code
_entity_poly.pdbx_strand_id
1 'polypeptide(L)'
;KRGGYSCYHAHFDKAYLINPDIFQNCQASLQEKWKLYREFKQNYTQKDLLNRMSKCVVNMINQEVKYVRTFVDADRVVGQKCIDAAVRLKEIYQDEIKIDIAIQPLEGLEDPKSKENFLEACVKADFIGGLPDRDSSPENHLDLLFGLAKNLNKPVDIHVGQNNLPTEKETELVLDKIEQHKLKQKVSLVHCISLACQKEDYIRHQAKRMKKLNVDVIVCPSAAISMKQDHSAYAPVHNSIAPVGILLEEGVNVKLGMDNIEDLFMPLVDGDMWFETRLLMEATRIYEFNKILNIVT
;
A
#
# COMPACT_ATOMS: atom_id res chain seq x y z
N LYS A 1 17.26 10.24 17.10
CA LYS A 1 18.02 9.31 16.27
C LYS A 1 17.30 9.17 14.94
N ARG A 2 18.03 9.27 13.84
CA ARG A 2 17.59 8.88 12.51
C ARG A 2 18.05 7.44 12.30
N GLY A 3 17.11 6.52 12.08
CA GLY A 3 17.44 5.11 11.82
C GLY A 3 16.59 4.12 12.62
N GLY A 4 16.72 2.84 12.25
CA GLY A 4 15.94 1.75 12.86
C GLY A 4 14.48 1.68 12.38
N TYR A 5 14.17 2.29 11.23
CA TYR A 5 12.83 2.31 10.66
C TYR A 5 12.40 0.95 10.10
N SER A 6 11.09 0.76 10.06
CA SER A 6 10.42 -0.26 9.26
C SER A 6 9.47 0.43 8.29
N CYS A 7 9.59 0.13 6.99
CA CYS A 7 8.69 0.60 5.95
C CYS A 7 7.70 -0.51 5.59
N TYR A 8 6.46 -0.39 6.01
CA TYR A 8 5.46 -1.45 5.85
C TYR A 8 4.72 -1.43 4.52
N HIS A 9 4.99 -0.41 3.67
CA HIS A 9 4.37 -0.31 2.35
C HIS A 9 5.22 0.54 1.41
N ALA A 10 5.59 -0.03 0.27
CA ALA A 10 6.28 0.64 -0.83
C ALA A 10 5.98 -0.06 -2.17
N HIS A 11 6.33 0.59 -3.31
CA HIS A 11 6.19 0.08 -4.66
C HIS A 11 7.50 0.19 -5.43
N PHE A 12 8.46 -0.69 -5.17
CA PHE A 12 9.80 -0.61 -5.74
C PHE A 12 9.86 -0.91 -7.24
N ASP A 13 8.93 -1.70 -7.75
CA ASP A 13 8.83 -1.98 -9.20
C ASP A 13 8.45 -0.74 -10.02
N LYS A 14 7.82 0.26 -9.37
CA LYS A 14 7.40 1.52 -9.98
C LYS A 14 8.38 2.67 -9.78
N ALA A 15 9.31 2.53 -8.83
CA ALA A 15 10.19 3.60 -8.41
C ALA A 15 11.13 4.10 -9.52
N TYR A 16 11.49 5.39 -9.43
CA TYR A 16 12.46 6.07 -10.31
C TYR A 16 12.10 6.04 -11.79
N LEU A 17 10.83 6.12 -12.12
CA LEU A 17 10.34 6.24 -13.49
C LEU A 17 10.15 7.68 -13.94
N ILE A 18 10.26 8.63 -13.03
CA ILE A 18 9.97 10.02 -13.34
C ILE A 18 10.96 10.58 -14.36
N ASN A 19 10.44 11.26 -15.36
CA ASN A 19 11.15 12.06 -16.35
C ASN A 19 10.26 13.26 -16.74
N PRO A 20 10.73 14.22 -17.55
CA PRO A 20 9.93 15.39 -17.92
C PRO A 20 8.57 15.06 -18.56
N ASP A 21 8.49 14.01 -19.39
CA ASP A 21 7.26 13.63 -20.08
C ASP A 21 6.27 12.97 -19.11
N ILE A 22 6.76 12.12 -18.23
CA ILE A 22 5.94 11.49 -17.17
C ILE A 22 5.47 12.53 -16.17
N PHE A 23 6.32 13.50 -15.81
CA PHE A 23 5.99 14.53 -14.84
C PHE A 23 4.76 15.36 -15.25
N GLN A 24 4.59 15.64 -16.53
CA GLN A 24 3.41 16.37 -17.05
C GLN A 24 2.11 15.60 -16.79
N ASN A 25 2.15 14.27 -16.71
CA ASN A 25 0.99 13.42 -16.47
C ASN A 25 0.68 13.19 -14.98
N CYS A 26 1.56 13.64 -14.07
CA CYS A 26 1.38 13.41 -12.63
C CYS A 26 0.18 14.13 -12.02
N GLN A 27 -0.39 15.13 -12.69
CA GLN A 27 -1.61 15.82 -12.26
C GLN A 27 -2.91 15.11 -12.68
N ALA A 28 -2.83 13.99 -13.40
CA ALA A 28 -3.99 13.18 -13.76
C ALA A 28 -4.66 12.57 -12.51
N SER A 29 -5.92 12.17 -12.63
CA SER A 29 -6.61 11.42 -11.57
C SER A 29 -5.97 10.05 -11.33
N LEU A 30 -6.23 9.42 -10.19
CA LEU A 30 -5.73 8.08 -9.87
C LEU A 30 -6.13 7.07 -10.97
N GLN A 31 -7.36 7.10 -11.44
CA GLN A 31 -7.89 6.20 -12.46
C GLN A 31 -7.23 6.41 -13.83
N GLU A 32 -6.90 7.66 -14.18
CA GLU A 32 -6.15 7.96 -15.40
C GLU A 32 -4.68 7.49 -15.29
N LYS A 33 -4.05 7.67 -14.13
CA LYS A 33 -2.71 7.18 -13.86
C LYS A 33 -2.59 5.66 -14.01
N TRP A 34 -3.59 4.89 -13.60
CA TRP A 34 -3.62 3.44 -13.82
C TRP A 34 -3.57 3.06 -15.31
N LYS A 35 -4.27 3.83 -16.17
CA LYS A 35 -4.24 3.60 -17.63
C LYS A 35 -2.89 3.94 -18.23
N LEU A 36 -2.33 5.10 -17.87
CA LEU A 36 -1.01 5.53 -18.32
C LEU A 36 0.08 4.56 -17.86
N TYR A 37 -0.04 4.06 -16.63
CA TYR A 37 0.93 3.14 -16.07
C TYR A 37 1.05 1.84 -16.87
N ARG A 38 -0.05 1.36 -17.43
CA ARG A 38 -0.08 0.17 -18.32
C ARG A 38 0.88 0.31 -19.50
N GLU A 39 1.01 1.50 -20.07
CA GLU A 39 1.92 1.76 -21.19
C GLU A 39 3.38 1.74 -20.75
N PHE A 40 3.69 2.33 -19.61
CA PHE A 40 5.07 2.36 -19.10
C PHE A 40 5.59 0.97 -18.74
N LYS A 41 4.80 0.17 -18.06
CA LYS A 41 5.23 -1.17 -17.59
C LYS A 41 5.38 -2.22 -18.70
N GLN A 42 4.86 -1.97 -19.91
CA GLN A 42 5.11 -2.83 -21.08
C GLN A 42 6.61 -2.95 -21.38
N ASN A 43 7.37 -1.89 -21.15
CA ASN A 43 8.80 -1.81 -21.45
C ASN A 43 9.71 -2.32 -20.34
N TYR A 44 9.17 -2.84 -19.25
CA TYR A 44 9.96 -3.36 -18.15
C TYR A 44 10.83 -4.55 -18.57
N THR A 45 12.11 -4.49 -18.21
CA THR A 45 13.05 -5.60 -18.31
C THR A 45 13.52 -6.01 -16.92
N GLN A 46 13.96 -7.27 -16.77
CA GLN A 46 14.54 -7.76 -15.51
C GLN A 46 15.69 -6.89 -15.02
N LYS A 47 16.58 -6.46 -15.92
CA LYS A 47 17.73 -5.63 -15.60
C LYS A 47 17.30 -4.25 -15.10
N ASP A 48 16.35 -3.61 -15.77
CA ASP A 48 15.83 -2.30 -15.36
C ASP A 48 15.15 -2.38 -13.99
N LEU A 49 14.23 -3.34 -13.81
CA LEU A 49 13.55 -3.58 -12.55
C LEU A 49 14.55 -3.77 -11.40
N LEU A 50 15.50 -4.69 -11.56
CA LEU A 50 16.49 -4.97 -10.52
C LEU A 50 17.33 -3.74 -10.18
N ASN A 51 17.74 -2.93 -11.18
CA ASN A 51 18.51 -1.72 -10.96
C ASN A 51 17.71 -0.67 -10.16
N ARG A 52 16.48 -0.39 -10.54
CA ARG A 52 15.63 0.60 -9.86
C ARG A 52 15.26 0.15 -8.44
N MET A 53 14.87 -1.12 -8.28
CA MET A 53 14.56 -1.69 -6.97
C MET A 53 15.79 -1.73 -6.05
N SER A 54 16.99 -2.05 -6.59
CA SER A 54 18.25 -1.98 -5.82
C SER A 54 18.56 -0.57 -5.35
N LYS A 55 18.30 0.45 -6.17
CA LYS A 55 18.45 1.86 -5.76
C LYS A 55 17.54 2.19 -4.56
N CYS A 56 16.28 1.70 -4.55
CA CYS A 56 15.40 1.84 -3.39
C CYS A 56 15.99 1.18 -2.14
N VAL A 57 16.44 -0.07 -2.26
CA VAL A 57 16.99 -0.81 -1.12
C VAL A 57 18.23 -0.13 -0.55
N VAL A 58 19.16 0.33 -1.41
CA VAL A 58 20.36 1.07 -0.98
C VAL A 58 19.97 2.37 -0.26
N ASN A 59 18.98 3.10 -0.77
CA ASN A 59 18.45 4.29 -0.08
C ASN A 59 17.89 3.95 1.31
N MET A 60 17.14 2.84 1.44
CA MET A 60 16.62 2.37 2.72
C MET A 60 17.74 1.96 3.70
N ILE A 61 18.76 1.23 3.22
CA ILE A 61 19.92 0.82 4.05
C ILE A 61 20.67 2.05 4.55
N ASN A 62 20.89 3.07 3.72
CA ASN A 62 21.57 4.31 4.10
C ASN A 62 20.81 5.11 5.19
N GLN A 63 19.52 4.86 5.34
CA GLN A 63 18.68 5.44 6.40
C GLN A 63 18.55 4.51 7.61
N GLU A 64 19.29 3.39 7.64
CA GLU A 64 19.20 2.36 8.70
C GLU A 64 17.81 1.72 8.81
N VAL A 65 17.08 1.63 7.70
CA VAL A 65 15.82 0.85 7.64
C VAL A 65 16.16 -0.63 7.79
N LYS A 66 15.44 -1.33 8.67
CA LYS A 66 15.69 -2.75 8.98
C LYS A 66 14.70 -3.70 8.31
N TYR A 67 13.56 -3.18 7.94
CA TYR A 67 12.48 -3.93 7.32
C TYR A 67 11.78 -3.09 6.25
N VAL A 68 11.52 -3.70 5.10
CA VAL A 68 10.66 -3.12 4.08
C VAL A 68 9.71 -4.16 3.51
N ARG A 69 8.46 -3.76 3.28
CA ARG A 69 7.49 -4.52 2.50
C ARG A 69 7.21 -3.76 1.21
N THR A 70 7.56 -4.37 0.08
CA THR A 70 7.31 -3.80 -1.24
C THR A 70 6.24 -4.56 -1.98
N PHE A 71 5.30 -3.83 -2.57
CA PHE A 71 4.38 -4.37 -3.57
C PHE A 71 5.08 -4.43 -4.92
N VAL A 72 4.72 -5.44 -5.71
CA VAL A 72 5.11 -5.57 -7.11
C VAL A 72 3.94 -6.10 -7.94
N ASP A 73 3.82 -5.63 -9.17
CA ASP A 73 2.72 -6.03 -10.04
C ASP A 73 2.93 -7.46 -10.58
N ALA A 74 1.84 -8.20 -10.71
CA ALA A 74 1.76 -9.43 -11.48
C ALA A 74 0.44 -9.46 -12.24
N ASP A 75 0.49 -9.24 -13.54
CA ASP A 75 -0.68 -9.12 -14.42
C ASP A 75 -0.34 -9.48 -15.87
N ARG A 76 -1.29 -9.30 -16.78
CA ARG A 76 -1.10 -9.61 -18.20
C ARG A 76 -0.01 -8.79 -18.90
N VAL A 77 0.37 -7.63 -18.37
CA VAL A 77 1.35 -6.72 -18.98
C VAL A 77 2.77 -7.08 -18.61
N VAL A 78 3.02 -7.27 -17.33
CA VAL A 78 4.36 -7.57 -16.79
C VAL A 78 4.63 -9.07 -16.62
N GLY A 79 3.58 -9.91 -16.59
CA GLY A 79 3.74 -11.33 -16.31
C GLY A 79 4.39 -11.55 -14.95
N GLN A 80 5.45 -12.33 -14.91
CA GLN A 80 6.22 -12.64 -13.71
C GLN A 80 7.44 -11.72 -13.49
N LYS A 81 7.70 -10.76 -14.41
CA LYS A 81 8.95 -9.97 -14.38
C LYS A 81 9.20 -9.27 -13.04
N CYS A 82 8.16 -8.63 -12.46
CA CYS A 82 8.33 -7.86 -11.23
C CYS A 82 8.57 -8.77 -10.02
N ILE A 83 7.83 -9.87 -9.89
CA ILE A 83 8.05 -10.82 -8.77
C ILE A 83 9.41 -11.50 -8.87
N ASP A 84 9.84 -11.91 -10.06
CA ASP A 84 11.15 -12.54 -10.22
C ASP A 84 12.30 -11.57 -9.90
N ALA A 85 12.16 -10.29 -10.27
CA ALA A 85 13.12 -9.25 -9.89
C ALA A 85 13.11 -9.02 -8.36
N ALA A 86 11.94 -9.00 -7.72
CA ALA A 86 11.82 -8.81 -6.28
C ALA A 86 12.39 -9.99 -5.47
N VAL A 87 12.17 -11.22 -5.91
CA VAL A 87 12.79 -12.41 -5.29
C VAL A 87 14.30 -12.32 -5.39
N ARG A 88 14.84 -11.97 -6.57
CA ARG A 88 16.28 -11.78 -6.74
C ARG A 88 16.84 -10.65 -5.89
N LEU A 89 16.12 -9.54 -5.78
CA LEU A 89 16.47 -8.43 -4.90
C LEU A 89 16.57 -8.87 -3.43
N LYS A 90 15.58 -9.63 -2.95
CA LYS A 90 15.54 -10.17 -1.59
C LYS A 90 16.76 -11.07 -1.30
N GLU A 91 17.16 -11.91 -2.25
CA GLU A 91 18.37 -12.74 -2.13
C GLU A 91 19.66 -11.89 -2.03
N ILE A 92 19.78 -10.83 -2.87
CA ILE A 92 20.98 -9.99 -2.92
C ILE A 92 21.20 -9.27 -1.60
N TYR A 93 20.15 -8.74 -0.98
CA TYR A 93 20.24 -7.89 0.21
C TYR A 93 19.85 -8.57 1.51
N GLN A 94 19.72 -9.90 1.54
CA GLN A 94 19.22 -10.67 2.70
C GLN A 94 19.99 -10.44 4.00
N ASP A 95 21.29 -10.11 3.93
CA ASP A 95 22.15 -9.90 5.10
C ASP A 95 22.10 -8.44 5.62
N GLU A 96 21.52 -7.52 4.85
CA GLU A 96 21.53 -6.08 5.16
C GLU A 96 20.16 -5.57 5.60
N ILE A 97 19.10 -6.03 4.96
CA ILE A 97 17.72 -5.58 5.22
C ILE A 97 16.72 -6.72 4.99
N LYS A 98 15.74 -6.83 5.86
CA LYS A 98 14.64 -7.79 5.64
C LYS A 98 13.65 -7.21 4.64
N ILE A 99 13.43 -7.92 3.52
CA ILE A 99 12.47 -7.55 2.48
C ILE A 99 11.34 -8.58 2.45
N ASP A 100 10.10 -8.12 2.60
CA ASP A 100 8.91 -8.90 2.32
C ASP A 100 8.26 -8.39 1.01
N ILE A 101 7.71 -9.30 0.23
CA ILE A 101 7.12 -9.03 -1.08
C ILE A 101 5.61 -9.26 -1.03
N ALA A 102 4.83 -8.26 -1.43
CA ALA A 102 3.40 -8.35 -1.64
C ALA A 102 3.07 -8.25 -3.14
N ILE A 103 2.12 -9.03 -3.63
CA ILE A 103 1.72 -8.98 -5.03
C ILE A 103 0.53 -8.04 -5.20
N GLN A 104 0.60 -7.13 -6.18
CA GLN A 104 -0.47 -6.22 -6.50
C GLN A 104 -1.16 -6.60 -7.83
N PRO A 105 -2.50 -6.76 -7.84
CA PRO A 105 -3.26 -6.95 -9.07
C PRO A 105 -3.67 -5.60 -9.68
N LEU A 106 -2.70 -4.80 -10.16
CA LEU A 106 -2.97 -3.44 -10.67
C LEU A 106 -3.91 -3.42 -11.88
N GLU A 107 -3.97 -4.49 -12.67
CA GLU A 107 -4.90 -4.63 -13.80
C GLU A 107 -6.26 -5.25 -13.40
N GLY A 108 -6.47 -5.52 -12.11
CA GLY A 108 -7.62 -6.26 -11.61
C GLY A 108 -7.48 -7.78 -11.77
N LEU A 109 -8.46 -8.51 -11.26
CA LEU A 109 -8.53 -9.98 -11.28
C LEU A 109 -9.65 -10.54 -12.17
N GLU A 110 -10.41 -9.67 -12.85
CA GLU A 110 -11.45 -10.07 -13.82
C GLU A 110 -10.84 -10.51 -15.15
N ASP A 111 -9.69 -9.94 -15.55
CA ASP A 111 -8.96 -10.40 -16.73
C ASP A 111 -8.30 -11.77 -16.45
N PRO A 112 -8.62 -12.83 -17.25
CA PRO A 112 -8.14 -14.18 -16.95
C PRO A 112 -6.61 -14.30 -16.92
N LYS A 113 -5.90 -13.57 -17.80
CA LYS A 113 -4.43 -13.63 -17.86
C LYS A 113 -3.78 -12.88 -16.71
N SER A 114 -4.35 -11.75 -16.29
CA SER A 114 -3.92 -11.04 -15.09
C SER A 114 -4.11 -11.91 -13.85
N LYS A 115 -5.26 -12.55 -13.72
CA LYS A 115 -5.55 -13.48 -12.62
C LYS A 115 -4.58 -14.66 -12.58
N GLU A 116 -4.31 -15.31 -13.73
CA GLU A 116 -3.35 -16.41 -13.83
C GLU A 116 -1.95 -16.00 -13.31
N ASN A 117 -1.42 -14.88 -13.83
CA ASN A 117 -0.11 -14.36 -13.43
C ASN A 117 -0.09 -13.97 -11.95
N PHE A 118 -1.16 -13.36 -11.43
CA PHE A 118 -1.29 -13.01 -10.02
C PHE A 118 -1.26 -14.25 -9.12
N LEU A 119 -2.03 -15.28 -9.44
CA LEU A 119 -2.08 -16.52 -8.66
C LEU A 119 -0.71 -17.22 -8.62
N GLU A 120 -0.01 -17.27 -9.75
CA GLU A 120 1.35 -17.82 -9.81
C GLU A 120 2.32 -17.01 -8.95
N ALA A 121 2.29 -15.67 -9.05
CA ALA A 121 3.16 -14.79 -8.29
C ALA A 121 2.91 -14.87 -6.77
N CYS A 122 1.65 -15.06 -6.34
CA CYS A 122 1.31 -15.22 -4.93
C CYS A 122 1.98 -16.43 -4.27
N VAL A 123 2.36 -17.46 -5.04
CA VAL A 123 3.11 -18.61 -4.50
C VAL A 123 4.52 -18.18 -4.09
N LYS A 124 5.16 -17.28 -4.84
CA LYS A 124 6.53 -16.81 -4.61
C LYS A 124 6.59 -15.69 -3.56
N ALA A 125 5.54 -14.91 -3.41
CA ALA A 125 5.48 -13.73 -2.53
C ALA A 125 5.30 -14.11 -1.05
N ASP A 126 5.58 -13.16 -0.15
CA ASP A 126 5.36 -13.29 1.29
C ASP A 126 3.91 -12.89 1.67
N PHE A 127 3.31 -11.93 0.95
CA PHE A 127 1.97 -11.41 1.18
C PHE A 127 1.13 -11.46 -0.10
N ILE A 128 -0.17 -11.67 0.06
CA ILE A 128 -1.16 -11.51 -0.99
C ILE A 128 -1.64 -10.07 -0.93
N GLY A 129 -1.40 -9.29 -1.98
CA GLY A 129 -1.88 -7.93 -2.07
C GLY A 129 -3.26 -7.85 -2.71
N GLY A 130 -4.03 -6.83 -2.36
CA GLY A 130 -5.36 -6.57 -2.90
C GLY A 130 -5.54 -5.12 -3.34
N LEU A 131 -6.40 -4.95 -4.34
CA LEU A 131 -6.82 -3.64 -4.84
C LEU A 131 -8.27 -3.77 -5.36
N PRO A 132 -9.26 -3.84 -4.45
CA PRO A 132 -10.66 -4.14 -4.82
C PRO A 132 -11.26 -3.17 -5.83
N ASP A 133 -10.89 -1.88 -5.78
CA ASP A 133 -11.31 -0.83 -6.71
C ASP A 133 -10.98 -1.11 -8.19
N ARG A 134 -10.16 -2.12 -8.47
CA ARG A 134 -9.76 -2.46 -9.86
C ARG A 134 -10.72 -3.39 -10.54
N ASP A 135 -11.64 -4.01 -9.82
CA ASP A 135 -12.63 -4.95 -10.35
C ASP A 135 -14.04 -4.36 -10.22
N SER A 136 -14.95 -4.79 -11.06
CA SER A 136 -16.35 -4.33 -11.04
C SER A 136 -17.09 -4.82 -9.80
N SER A 137 -16.62 -5.89 -9.17
CA SER A 137 -17.12 -6.43 -7.91
C SER A 137 -15.99 -6.51 -6.87
N PRO A 138 -15.84 -5.50 -6.01
CA PRO A 138 -14.93 -5.56 -4.88
C PRO A 138 -15.15 -6.77 -3.97
N GLU A 139 -16.40 -7.21 -3.81
CA GLU A 139 -16.75 -8.40 -3.02
C GLU A 139 -16.12 -9.68 -3.58
N ASN A 140 -16.23 -9.91 -4.90
CA ASN A 140 -15.66 -11.07 -5.57
C ASN A 140 -14.12 -11.03 -5.52
N HIS A 141 -13.53 -9.84 -5.65
CA HIS A 141 -12.10 -9.63 -5.49
C HIS A 141 -11.65 -10.11 -4.11
N LEU A 142 -12.31 -9.64 -3.05
CA LEU A 142 -12.00 -10.01 -1.67
C LEU A 142 -12.23 -11.51 -1.39
N ASP A 143 -13.29 -12.09 -1.92
CA ASP A 143 -13.58 -13.52 -1.78
C ASP A 143 -12.45 -14.37 -2.38
N LEU A 144 -11.94 -13.98 -3.56
CA LEU A 144 -10.79 -14.63 -4.17
C LEU A 144 -9.52 -14.49 -3.32
N LEU A 145 -9.20 -13.28 -2.85
CA LEU A 145 -8.01 -13.02 -2.03
C LEU A 145 -8.03 -13.84 -0.74
N PHE A 146 -9.16 -13.86 -0.04
CA PHE A 146 -9.26 -14.56 1.24
C PHE A 146 -9.29 -16.07 1.08
N GLY A 147 -9.88 -16.56 -0.02
CA GLY A 147 -9.76 -17.97 -0.40
C GLY A 147 -8.29 -18.37 -0.63
N LEU A 148 -7.57 -17.55 -1.39
CA LEU A 148 -6.15 -17.75 -1.66
C LEU A 148 -5.27 -17.65 -0.40
N ALA A 149 -5.54 -16.67 0.47
CA ALA A 149 -4.85 -16.50 1.74
C ALA A 149 -4.95 -17.74 2.64
N LYS A 150 -6.13 -18.34 2.70
CA LYS A 150 -6.34 -19.61 3.43
C LYS A 150 -5.56 -20.76 2.80
N ASN A 151 -5.65 -20.90 1.49
CA ASN A 151 -5.02 -22.01 0.75
C ASN A 151 -3.50 -21.97 0.84
N LEU A 152 -2.89 -20.77 0.74
CA LEU A 152 -1.45 -20.58 0.81
C LEU A 152 -0.94 -20.32 2.24
N ASN A 153 -1.85 -20.15 3.21
CA ASN A 153 -1.55 -19.73 4.58
C ASN A 153 -0.67 -18.47 4.64
N LYS A 154 -1.03 -17.46 3.84
CA LYS A 154 -0.28 -16.20 3.75
C LYS A 154 -1.08 -15.02 4.27
N PRO A 155 -0.41 -14.00 4.85
CA PRO A 155 -1.05 -12.74 5.22
C PRO A 155 -1.49 -11.96 3.99
N VAL A 156 -2.39 -10.99 4.21
CA VAL A 156 -3.00 -10.18 3.15
C VAL A 156 -2.78 -8.71 3.43
N ASP A 157 -2.41 -7.94 2.40
CA ASP A 157 -2.33 -6.49 2.42
C ASP A 157 -3.28 -5.90 1.37
N ILE A 158 -4.18 -5.01 1.77
CA ILE A 158 -5.23 -4.51 0.89
C ILE A 158 -5.21 -2.98 0.87
N HIS A 159 -5.09 -2.40 -0.33
CA HIS A 159 -5.34 -0.98 -0.55
C HIS A 159 -6.83 -0.71 -0.42
N VAL A 160 -7.22 0.17 0.48
CA VAL A 160 -8.62 0.50 0.74
C VAL A 160 -8.79 1.97 1.07
N GLY A 161 -9.95 2.51 0.70
CA GLY A 161 -10.33 3.84 1.09
C GLY A 161 -9.34 4.90 0.60
N GLN A 162 -8.90 4.79 -0.65
CA GLN A 162 -7.87 5.65 -1.21
C GLN A 162 -8.36 7.06 -1.55
N ASN A 163 -9.67 7.24 -1.70
CA ASN A 163 -10.25 8.53 -2.01
C ASN A 163 -10.72 9.26 -0.76
N ASN A 164 -10.71 10.57 -0.83
CA ASN A 164 -11.16 11.44 0.25
C ASN A 164 -12.69 11.65 0.19
N LEU A 165 -13.44 10.55 0.09
CA LEU A 165 -14.89 10.57 -0.11
C LEU A 165 -15.64 9.91 1.06
N PRO A 166 -16.67 10.56 1.63
CA PRO A 166 -17.46 10.00 2.71
C PRO A 166 -18.37 8.84 2.25
N THR A 167 -18.59 8.68 0.95
CA THR A 167 -19.38 7.59 0.36
C THR A 167 -18.60 6.30 0.21
N GLU A 168 -17.28 6.35 0.27
CA GLU A 168 -16.41 5.19 0.14
C GLU A 168 -16.40 4.38 1.45
N LYS A 169 -16.86 3.13 1.39
CA LYS A 169 -17.04 2.23 2.55
C LYS A 169 -16.21 0.94 2.45
N GLU A 170 -15.15 0.95 1.66
CA GLU A 170 -14.34 -0.25 1.44
C GLU A 170 -13.77 -0.84 2.72
N THR A 171 -13.35 0.01 3.68
CA THR A 171 -12.87 -0.48 4.97
C THR A 171 -13.90 -1.37 5.67
N GLU A 172 -15.17 -0.95 5.68
CA GLU A 172 -16.28 -1.73 6.25
C GLU A 172 -16.48 -3.04 5.49
N LEU A 173 -16.50 -2.98 4.15
CA LEU A 173 -16.64 -4.14 3.28
C LEU A 173 -15.54 -5.19 3.56
N VAL A 174 -14.29 -4.76 3.69
CA VAL A 174 -13.18 -5.69 3.98
C VAL A 174 -13.37 -6.35 5.35
N LEU A 175 -13.77 -5.59 6.38
CA LEU A 175 -14.02 -6.16 7.71
C LEU A 175 -15.18 -7.15 7.69
N ASP A 176 -16.27 -6.87 6.97
CA ASP A 176 -17.40 -7.79 6.77
C ASP A 176 -16.94 -9.10 6.13
N LYS A 177 -16.11 -8.99 5.07
CA LYS A 177 -15.56 -10.16 4.39
C LYS A 177 -14.60 -10.97 5.28
N ILE A 178 -13.78 -10.34 6.11
CA ILE A 178 -12.92 -11.02 7.09
C ILE A 178 -13.79 -11.85 8.05
N GLU A 179 -14.88 -11.27 8.58
CA GLU A 179 -15.82 -11.94 9.47
C GLU A 179 -16.55 -13.09 8.76
N GLN A 180 -17.07 -12.85 7.55
CA GLN A 180 -17.75 -13.84 6.72
C GLN A 180 -16.86 -15.05 6.42
N HIS A 181 -15.62 -14.80 6.03
CA HIS A 181 -14.64 -15.85 5.74
C HIS A 181 -14.05 -16.50 7.00
N LYS A 182 -14.28 -15.93 8.19
CA LYS A 182 -13.60 -16.34 9.44
C LYS A 182 -12.09 -16.44 9.23
N LEU A 183 -11.52 -15.41 8.57
CA LEU A 183 -10.14 -15.39 8.17
C LEU A 183 -9.23 -15.34 9.39
N LYS A 184 -8.22 -16.22 9.44
CA LYS A 184 -7.23 -16.29 10.54
C LYS A 184 -5.90 -15.67 10.18
N GLN A 185 -5.63 -15.54 8.88
CA GLN A 185 -4.44 -14.91 8.37
C GLN A 185 -4.43 -13.42 8.73
N LYS A 186 -3.24 -12.88 8.98
CA LYS A 186 -3.07 -11.46 9.28
C LYS A 186 -3.53 -10.63 8.09
N VAL A 187 -4.26 -9.55 8.36
CA VAL A 187 -4.68 -8.58 7.36
C VAL A 187 -4.14 -7.20 7.74
N SER A 188 -3.61 -6.48 6.77
CA SER A 188 -3.29 -5.06 6.86
C SER A 188 -4.12 -4.29 5.85
N LEU A 189 -4.63 -3.13 6.25
CA LEU A 189 -5.35 -2.18 5.40
C LEU A 189 -4.44 -0.99 5.14
N VAL A 190 -4.17 -0.74 3.87
CA VAL A 190 -3.31 0.38 3.46
C VAL A 190 -4.17 1.58 3.11
N HIS A 191 -3.72 2.74 3.53
CA HIS A 191 -4.32 4.08 3.39
C HIS A 191 -5.48 4.35 4.34
N CYS A 192 -6.66 3.78 4.14
CA CYS A 192 -7.87 4.07 4.91
C CYS A 192 -8.22 5.59 4.98
N ILE A 193 -7.95 6.34 3.90
CA ILE A 193 -8.16 7.80 3.85
C ILE A 193 -9.64 8.15 4.02
N SER A 194 -10.53 7.40 3.36
CA SER A 194 -11.98 7.63 3.41
C SER A 194 -12.57 7.54 4.84
N LEU A 195 -11.90 6.84 5.76
CA LEU A 195 -12.31 6.83 7.17
C LEU A 195 -12.26 8.22 7.80
N ALA A 196 -11.28 9.06 7.43
CA ALA A 196 -11.19 10.43 7.96
C ALA A 196 -12.37 11.33 7.54
N CYS A 197 -13.12 10.95 6.50
CA CYS A 197 -14.29 11.62 6.03
C CYS A 197 -15.59 11.23 6.76
N GLN A 198 -15.52 10.28 7.69
CA GLN A 198 -16.66 9.74 8.40
C GLN A 198 -16.91 10.45 9.74
N LYS A 199 -18.09 10.22 10.32
CA LYS A 199 -18.39 10.67 11.69
C LYS A 199 -17.57 9.85 12.69
N GLU A 200 -17.20 10.48 13.81
CA GLU A 200 -16.35 9.85 14.84
C GLU A 200 -16.92 8.52 15.35
N ASP A 201 -18.22 8.43 15.59
CA ASP A 201 -18.84 7.19 16.06
C ASP A 201 -18.67 6.03 15.07
N TYR A 202 -18.77 6.32 13.76
CA TYR A 202 -18.51 5.33 12.73
C TYR A 202 -17.04 4.91 12.72
N ILE A 203 -16.10 5.88 12.79
CA ILE A 203 -14.66 5.61 12.84
C ILE A 203 -14.35 4.68 14.04
N ARG A 204 -14.83 5.03 15.24
CA ARG A 204 -14.63 4.22 16.45
C ARG A 204 -15.23 2.84 16.34
N HIS A 205 -16.40 2.71 15.72
CA HIS A 205 -17.02 1.41 15.47
C HIS A 205 -16.12 0.52 14.59
N GLN A 206 -15.63 1.04 13.45
CA GLN A 206 -14.74 0.27 12.59
C GLN A 206 -13.39 -0.02 13.26
N ALA A 207 -12.82 0.92 14.01
CA ALA A 207 -11.57 0.72 14.75
C ALA A 207 -11.69 -0.42 15.80
N LYS A 208 -12.80 -0.50 16.54
CA LYS A 208 -13.07 -1.61 17.45
C LYS A 208 -13.17 -2.96 16.74
N ARG A 209 -13.78 -3.00 15.55
CA ARG A 209 -13.80 -4.19 14.70
C ARG A 209 -12.39 -4.59 14.24
N MET A 210 -11.60 -3.64 13.76
CA MET A 210 -10.19 -3.88 13.38
C MET A 210 -9.41 -4.48 14.55
N LYS A 211 -9.54 -3.90 15.74
CA LYS A 211 -8.88 -4.42 16.94
C LYS A 211 -9.30 -5.85 17.25
N LYS A 212 -10.61 -6.13 17.24
CA LYS A 212 -11.17 -7.46 17.50
C LYS A 212 -10.68 -8.50 16.48
N LEU A 213 -10.57 -8.10 15.21
CA LEU A 213 -10.14 -8.96 14.10
C LEU A 213 -8.61 -8.99 13.93
N ASN A 214 -7.86 -8.30 14.79
CA ASN A 214 -6.40 -8.16 14.70
C ASN A 214 -5.91 -7.64 13.34
N VAL A 215 -6.61 -6.65 12.79
CA VAL A 215 -6.27 -5.96 11.53
C VAL A 215 -5.34 -4.79 11.83
N ASP A 216 -4.26 -4.67 11.05
CA ASP A 216 -3.36 -3.50 11.10
C ASP A 216 -3.80 -2.45 10.09
N VAL A 217 -3.43 -1.20 10.34
CA VAL A 217 -3.57 -0.10 9.38
C VAL A 217 -2.19 0.42 9.02
N ILE A 218 -1.91 0.55 7.72
CA ILE A 218 -0.67 1.14 7.21
C ILE A 218 -1.00 2.50 6.61
N VAL A 219 -0.38 3.53 7.15
CA VAL A 219 -0.57 4.91 6.68
C VAL A 219 0.64 5.36 5.87
N CYS A 220 0.35 6.05 4.74
CA CYS A 220 1.35 6.62 3.85
C CYS A 220 1.08 8.12 3.73
N PRO A 221 1.66 8.95 4.59
CA PRO A 221 1.30 10.37 4.71
C PRO A 221 1.46 11.16 3.42
N SER A 222 2.58 11.01 2.72
CA SER A 222 2.81 11.69 1.44
C SER A 222 1.81 11.29 0.38
N ALA A 223 1.45 10.00 0.30
CA ALA A 223 0.45 9.51 -0.64
C ALA A 223 -0.93 10.12 -0.36
N ALA A 224 -1.34 10.13 0.91
CA ALA A 224 -2.62 10.68 1.31
C ALA A 224 -2.73 12.19 1.01
N ILE A 225 -1.66 12.95 1.27
CA ILE A 225 -1.63 14.40 1.02
C ILE A 225 -1.55 14.72 -0.48
N SER A 226 -0.89 13.88 -1.28
CA SER A 226 -0.74 14.06 -2.73
C SER A 226 -1.98 13.69 -3.54
N MET A 227 -3.00 13.06 -2.92
CA MET A 227 -4.25 12.74 -3.61
C MET A 227 -4.92 14.01 -4.12
N LYS A 228 -5.37 13.98 -5.38
CA LYS A 228 -6.13 15.08 -5.97
C LYS A 228 -7.42 15.28 -5.17
N GLN A 229 -7.63 16.51 -4.67
CA GLN A 229 -8.84 16.84 -3.93
C GLN A 229 -10.07 16.72 -4.85
N ASP A 230 -11.10 16.05 -4.36
CA ASP A 230 -12.38 15.89 -5.04
C ASP A 230 -13.43 16.75 -4.31
N HIS A 231 -13.93 17.77 -5.00
CA HIS A 231 -14.97 18.67 -4.50
C HIS A 231 -16.37 18.31 -5.01
N SER A 232 -16.54 17.16 -5.66
CA SER A 232 -17.85 16.68 -6.13
C SER A 232 -18.78 16.27 -4.99
N ALA A 233 -18.21 15.94 -3.82
CA ALA A 233 -18.94 15.63 -2.61
C ALA A 233 -18.41 16.47 -1.43
N TYR A 234 -19.30 16.80 -0.50
CA TYR A 234 -18.86 17.43 0.75
C TYR A 234 -18.13 16.42 1.63
N ALA A 235 -16.91 16.76 2.02
CA ALA A 235 -16.12 16.01 3.00
C ALA A 235 -15.62 16.97 4.10
N PRO A 236 -15.62 16.55 5.37
CA PRO A 236 -15.15 17.39 6.47
C PRO A 236 -13.65 17.65 6.41
N VAL A 237 -12.90 16.77 5.75
CA VAL A 237 -11.44 16.85 5.57
C VAL A 237 -11.11 16.57 4.11
N HIS A 238 -10.40 17.47 3.45
CA HIS A 238 -10.02 17.32 2.04
C HIS A 238 -8.60 16.83 1.81
N ASN A 239 -7.79 16.84 2.85
CA ASN A 239 -6.39 16.45 2.80
C ASN A 239 -6.11 15.58 4.01
N SER A 240 -6.39 14.30 3.91
CA SER A 240 -6.46 13.44 5.06
C SER A 240 -5.59 12.20 4.93
N ILE A 241 -4.96 11.87 6.05
CA ILE A 241 -4.54 10.51 6.36
C ILE A 241 -5.67 9.83 7.15
N ALA A 242 -5.60 8.49 7.29
CA ALA A 242 -6.47 7.76 8.21
C ALA A 242 -6.53 8.47 9.58
N PRO A 243 -7.62 8.34 10.33
CA PRO A 243 -7.77 8.98 11.65
C PRO A 243 -6.92 8.30 12.73
N VAL A 244 -5.59 8.42 12.60
CA VAL A 244 -4.57 7.71 13.39
C VAL A 244 -4.79 7.85 14.89
N GLY A 245 -5.14 9.05 15.37
CA GLY A 245 -5.43 9.28 16.80
C GLY A 245 -6.49 8.34 17.33
N ILE A 246 -7.64 8.26 16.65
CA ILE A 246 -8.76 7.40 17.04
C ILE A 246 -8.38 5.92 16.90
N LEU A 247 -7.69 5.54 15.83
CA LEU A 247 -7.22 4.16 15.65
C LEU A 247 -6.33 3.70 16.82
N LEU A 248 -5.40 4.55 17.24
CA LEU A 248 -4.52 4.25 18.38
C LEU A 248 -5.27 4.20 19.71
N GLU A 249 -6.23 5.10 19.94
CA GLU A 249 -7.08 5.09 21.13
C GLU A 249 -7.88 3.80 21.25
N GLU A 250 -8.41 3.29 20.15
CA GLU A 250 -9.14 2.03 20.11
C GLU A 250 -8.21 0.79 20.05
N GLY A 251 -6.88 1.00 20.11
CA GLY A 251 -5.87 -0.04 20.20
C GLY A 251 -5.57 -0.75 18.88
N VAL A 252 -5.88 -0.13 17.75
CA VAL A 252 -5.47 -0.62 16.42
C VAL A 252 -3.96 -0.45 16.27
N ASN A 253 -3.29 -1.45 15.71
CA ASN A 253 -1.87 -1.35 15.38
C ASN A 253 -1.72 -0.56 14.08
N VAL A 254 -1.13 0.65 14.18
CA VAL A 254 -0.84 1.53 13.05
C VAL A 254 0.63 1.42 12.69
N LYS A 255 0.92 1.34 11.39
CA LYS A 255 2.27 1.24 10.84
C LYS A 255 2.50 2.31 9.78
N LEU A 256 3.76 2.68 9.55
CA LEU A 256 4.16 3.65 8.53
C LEU A 256 4.58 2.93 7.25
N GLY A 257 4.09 3.45 6.12
CA GLY A 257 4.54 3.13 4.77
C GLY A 257 4.96 4.39 4.03
N MET A 258 5.64 4.21 2.93
CA MET A 258 6.11 5.29 2.06
C MET A 258 5.28 5.42 0.80
N ASP A 259 4.79 4.28 0.29
CA ASP A 259 4.10 4.13 -0.97
C ASP A 259 5.05 4.26 -2.19
N ASN A 260 4.80 5.15 -3.14
CA ASN A 260 5.57 5.30 -4.37
C ASN A 260 6.77 6.25 -4.19
N ILE A 261 7.81 6.07 -5.03
CA ILE A 261 9.04 6.85 -5.02
C ILE A 261 9.35 7.34 -6.44
N GLU A 262 9.40 8.65 -6.64
CA GLU A 262 9.78 9.31 -7.92
C GLU A 262 9.15 8.64 -9.15
N ASP A 263 7.84 8.48 -9.15
CA ASP A 263 7.08 7.86 -10.24
C ASP A 263 5.87 8.70 -10.68
N LEU A 264 5.01 8.12 -11.52
CA LEU A 264 3.79 8.78 -12.00
C LEU A 264 2.80 9.13 -10.88
N PHE A 265 2.73 8.31 -9.82
CA PHE A 265 1.80 8.54 -8.71
C PHE A 265 2.33 9.61 -7.77
N MET A 266 3.60 9.55 -7.41
CA MET A 266 4.23 10.41 -6.41
C MET A 266 5.60 10.94 -6.93
N PRO A 267 5.60 11.96 -7.79
CA PRO A 267 6.79 12.37 -8.55
C PRO A 267 7.91 12.99 -7.71
N LEU A 268 7.61 13.45 -6.50
CA LEU A 268 8.55 14.20 -5.65
C LEU A 268 8.87 13.49 -4.33
N VAL A 269 8.40 12.28 -4.15
CA VAL A 269 8.73 11.47 -2.96
C VAL A 269 10.04 10.75 -3.22
N ASP A 270 11.05 11.07 -2.41
CA ASP A 270 12.44 10.63 -2.59
C ASP A 270 12.82 9.40 -1.76
N GLY A 271 11.89 8.87 -0.99
CA GLY A 271 12.15 7.71 -0.14
C GLY A 271 12.70 8.04 1.25
N ASP A 272 12.58 9.28 1.75
CA ASP A 272 13.02 9.67 3.09
C ASP A 272 12.00 9.27 4.18
N MET A 273 12.31 8.21 4.93
CA MET A 273 11.48 7.73 6.06
C MET A 273 11.36 8.75 7.19
N TRP A 274 12.36 9.62 7.37
CA TRP A 274 12.26 10.70 8.35
C TRP A 274 11.27 11.77 7.90
N PHE A 275 11.23 12.08 6.62
CA PHE A 275 10.23 12.99 6.07
C PHE A 275 8.81 12.45 6.30
N GLU A 276 8.56 11.18 5.95
CA GLU A 276 7.26 10.51 6.20
C GLU A 276 6.88 10.53 7.67
N THR A 277 7.83 10.24 8.55
CA THR A 277 7.62 10.28 10.01
C THR A 277 7.23 11.69 10.48
N ARG A 278 7.93 12.72 10.05
CA ARG A 278 7.61 14.12 10.40
C ARG A 278 6.24 14.51 9.86
N LEU A 279 5.96 14.15 8.61
CA LEU A 279 4.68 14.46 7.99
C LEU A 279 3.52 13.79 8.74
N LEU A 280 3.69 12.53 9.16
CA LEU A 280 2.74 11.85 10.04
C LEU A 280 2.50 12.63 11.32
N MET A 281 3.58 13.01 12.02
CA MET A 281 3.50 13.75 13.29
C MET A 281 2.76 15.08 13.12
N GLU A 282 3.10 15.86 12.10
CA GLU A 282 2.51 17.19 11.86
C GLU A 282 1.05 17.09 11.41
N ALA A 283 0.72 16.14 10.54
CA ALA A 283 -0.63 15.99 10.02
C ALA A 283 -1.61 15.43 11.06
N THR A 284 -1.13 14.58 11.98
CA THR A 284 -1.96 13.98 13.05
C THR A 284 -1.88 14.72 14.37
N ARG A 285 -0.89 15.59 14.55
CA ARG A 285 -0.52 16.26 15.81
C ARG A 285 -0.19 15.30 16.94
N ILE A 286 0.34 14.13 16.60
CA ILE A 286 0.81 13.13 17.57
C ILE A 286 2.31 13.33 17.74
N TYR A 287 2.73 13.87 18.91
CA TYR A 287 4.12 14.13 19.24
C TYR A 287 4.64 13.25 20.38
N GLU A 288 3.86 12.26 20.80
CA GLU A 288 4.25 11.31 21.83
C GLU A 288 5.27 10.31 21.28
N PHE A 289 6.52 10.44 21.69
CA PHE A 289 7.65 9.72 21.13
C PHE A 289 7.46 8.20 21.10
N ASN A 290 6.93 7.62 22.17
CA ASN A 290 6.69 6.17 22.24
C ASN A 290 5.61 5.70 21.25
N LYS A 291 4.57 6.49 21.02
CA LYS A 291 3.55 6.18 20.02
C LYS A 291 4.16 6.20 18.62
N ILE A 292 4.94 7.23 18.31
CA ILE A 292 5.61 7.34 17.00
C ILE A 292 6.60 6.21 16.79
N LEU A 293 7.42 5.86 17.79
CA LEU A 293 8.33 4.71 17.68
C LEU A 293 7.59 3.43 17.31
N ASN A 294 6.48 3.12 17.97
CA ASN A 294 5.69 1.91 17.67
C ASN A 294 5.10 1.89 16.25
N ILE A 295 4.88 3.06 15.64
CA ILE A 295 4.38 3.17 14.27
C ILE A 295 5.51 2.93 13.25
N VAL A 296 6.72 3.43 13.53
CA VAL A 296 7.81 3.50 12.57
C VAL A 296 8.87 2.39 12.72
N THR A 297 8.76 1.58 13.75
CA THR A 297 9.61 0.41 14.01
C THR A 297 8.78 -0.86 14.11
#